data_4170025d4f3c6fa6371520131741133f
#
_entry.id   4170025d4f3c6fa6371520131741133f
#
_cell.length_a   1.000
_cell.length_b   1.000
_cell.length_c   1.000
_cell.angle_alpha   90.00
_cell.angle_beta   90.00
_cell.angle_gamma   90.00
#
_symmetry.space_group_name_H-M   'P 1'
#
loop_
_entity.id
_entity.type
_entity.pdbx_description
1 polymer ?
#
loop_
_entity_poly.entity_id
_entity_poly.type
_entity_poly.pdbx_seq_one_letter_code
_entity_poly.pdbx_strand_id
1 'polypeptide(L)'
;MKINLNHLSNKESKKGVEILSIGTELLLGNIVNTNARWIAEQLSALGLDHFRQTTIGDNSERLSRVIKEISKRSNLLITTGGLGPTPDDLTTEAIAKAFNQELFAREPIWEEIKNKLRNKKSYIENLSLKKQCFFPKDAQIINNPKGTAPGMIWQPKENFTILTFPGVPDEMKAMWEES
;
A
#
# COMPACT_ATOMS: atom_id res chain seq x y z
N MET A 1 13.13 -2.62 -10.39
CA MET A 1 13.87 -1.73 -9.45
C MET A 1 13.81 -2.41 -8.09
N LYS A 2 14.92 -2.81 -7.50
CA LYS A 2 14.88 -3.47 -6.17
C LYS A 2 14.74 -2.41 -5.10
N ILE A 3 13.78 -2.56 -4.20
CA ILE A 3 13.64 -1.69 -3.03
C ILE A 3 14.92 -1.81 -2.20
N ASN A 4 15.64 -0.71 -2.04
CA ASN A 4 16.84 -0.72 -1.21
C ASN A 4 16.45 -0.46 0.25
N LEU A 5 16.27 -1.54 1.01
CA LEU A 5 15.93 -1.48 2.44
C LEU A 5 17.16 -1.42 3.35
N ASN A 6 18.37 -1.30 2.80
CA ASN A 6 19.62 -1.32 3.58
C ASN A 6 19.73 -0.19 4.63
N HIS A 7 19.00 0.92 4.44
CA HIS A 7 18.95 2.01 5.45
C HIS A 7 18.16 1.63 6.71
N LEU A 8 17.36 0.55 6.67
CA LEU A 8 16.59 0.07 7.83
C LEU A 8 17.44 -0.78 8.79
N SER A 9 18.62 -1.22 8.37
CA SER A 9 19.52 -2.07 9.16
C SER A 9 20.44 -1.30 10.12
N ASN A 10 20.39 0.03 10.16
CA ASN A 10 21.24 0.83 11.04
C ASN A 10 20.81 0.68 12.51
N LYS A 11 21.75 0.20 13.34
CA LYS A 11 21.56 -0.23 14.74
C LYS A 11 21.09 0.85 15.74
N GLU A 12 20.98 2.11 15.36
CA GLU A 12 20.73 3.22 16.31
C GLU A 12 19.25 3.57 16.56
N SER A 13 18.29 3.05 15.79
CA SER A 13 16.87 3.15 16.16
C SER A 13 16.12 1.89 15.74
N LYS A 14 16.04 0.91 16.63
CA LYS A 14 15.24 -0.32 16.44
C LYS A 14 13.73 -0.04 16.45
N LYS A 15 13.27 0.78 15.55
CA LYS A 15 11.85 0.87 15.22
C LYS A 15 11.62 -0.10 14.07
N GLY A 16 10.99 -1.24 14.34
CA GLY A 16 10.81 -2.30 13.36
C GLY A 16 9.79 -1.99 12.26
N VAL A 17 9.39 -3.04 11.56
CA VAL A 17 8.36 -3.01 10.53
C VAL A 17 7.00 -3.28 11.14
N GLU A 18 5.95 -2.58 10.69
CA GLU A 18 4.54 -2.94 10.98
C GLU A 18 3.80 -3.25 9.68
N ILE A 19 2.87 -4.22 9.76
CA ILE A 19 1.96 -4.57 8.67
C ILE A 19 0.56 -4.06 9.04
N LEU A 20 -0.08 -3.35 8.10
CA LEU A 20 -1.45 -2.86 8.23
C LEU A 20 -2.31 -3.46 7.12
N SER A 21 -3.21 -4.35 7.50
CA SER A 21 -4.19 -4.94 6.59
C SER A 21 -5.50 -4.15 6.65
N ILE A 22 -5.98 -3.76 5.48
CA ILE A 22 -7.13 -2.87 5.32
C ILE A 22 -8.23 -3.66 4.60
N GLY A 23 -9.39 -3.76 5.24
CA GLY A 23 -10.57 -4.44 4.72
C GLY A 23 -11.53 -4.79 5.84
N THR A 24 -12.77 -4.37 5.70
CA THR A 24 -13.84 -4.65 6.66
C THR A 24 -14.15 -6.14 6.74
N GLU A 25 -14.03 -6.88 5.63
CA GLU A 25 -14.21 -8.32 5.54
C GLU A 25 -13.19 -9.11 6.38
N LEU A 26 -11.97 -8.57 6.56
CA LEU A 26 -10.96 -9.13 7.43
C LEU A 26 -11.35 -9.01 8.92
N LEU A 27 -11.90 -7.85 9.31
CA LEU A 27 -12.37 -7.63 10.69
C LEU A 27 -13.58 -8.49 11.03
N LEU A 28 -14.48 -8.71 10.07
CA LEU A 28 -15.66 -9.54 10.25
C LEU A 28 -15.35 -11.04 10.24
N GLY A 29 -14.11 -11.41 9.93
CA GLY A 29 -13.71 -12.82 9.84
C GLY A 29 -14.24 -13.54 8.61
N ASN A 30 -14.75 -12.82 7.60
CA ASN A 30 -15.27 -13.39 6.37
C ASN A 30 -14.18 -14.03 5.52
N ILE A 31 -12.96 -13.52 5.62
CA ILE A 31 -11.78 -14.07 4.94
C ILE A 31 -10.57 -14.12 5.89
N VAL A 32 -9.66 -15.04 5.61
CA VAL A 32 -8.39 -15.17 6.34
C VAL A 32 -7.38 -14.16 5.79
N ASN A 33 -6.68 -13.46 6.69
CA ASN A 33 -5.62 -12.52 6.31
C ASN A 33 -4.34 -13.25 5.85
N THR A 34 -4.36 -13.77 4.64
CA THR A 34 -3.22 -14.48 4.04
C THR A 34 -2.10 -13.54 3.62
N ASN A 35 -2.42 -12.28 3.28
CA ASN A 35 -1.43 -11.28 2.87
C ASN A 35 -0.47 -10.94 4.01
N ALA A 36 -0.99 -10.64 5.20
CA ALA A 36 -0.15 -10.31 6.35
C ALA A 36 0.78 -11.48 6.73
N ARG A 37 0.27 -12.71 6.70
CA ARG A 37 1.09 -13.90 6.91
C ARG A 37 2.23 -13.98 5.90
N TRP A 38 1.92 -13.87 4.61
CA TRP A 38 2.91 -13.98 3.55
C TRP A 38 3.97 -12.85 3.64
N ILE A 39 3.55 -11.60 3.87
CA ILE A 39 4.48 -10.47 4.06
C ILE A 39 5.40 -10.73 5.26
N ALA A 40 4.87 -11.26 6.37
CA ALA A 40 5.68 -11.60 7.55
C ALA A 40 6.73 -12.66 7.25
N GLU A 41 6.39 -13.68 6.45
CA GLU A 41 7.33 -14.70 5.97
C GLU A 41 8.45 -14.06 5.13
N GLN A 42 8.13 -13.11 4.24
CA GLN A 42 9.13 -12.40 3.45
C GLN A 42 10.04 -11.50 4.31
N LEU A 43 9.47 -10.77 5.27
CA LEU A 43 10.25 -9.94 6.19
C LEU A 43 11.24 -10.78 7.01
N SER A 44 10.79 -11.92 7.50
CA SER A 44 11.66 -12.87 8.22
C SER A 44 12.81 -13.38 7.34
N ALA A 45 12.53 -13.73 6.08
CA ALA A 45 13.55 -14.15 5.12
C ALA A 45 14.59 -13.05 4.80
N LEU A 46 14.17 -11.78 4.90
CA LEU A 46 15.04 -10.61 4.73
C LEU A 46 15.77 -10.21 6.03
N GLY A 47 15.53 -10.91 7.15
CA GLY A 47 16.12 -10.55 8.45
C GLY A 47 15.59 -9.24 9.03
N LEU A 48 14.41 -8.79 8.62
CA LEU A 48 13.77 -7.57 9.11
C LEU A 48 12.85 -7.88 10.29
N ASP A 49 13.13 -7.22 11.43
CA ASP A 49 12.30 -7.35 12.63
C ASP A 49 10.92 -6.74 12.39
N HIS A 50 9.89 -7.57 12.50
CA HIS A 50 8.50 -7.14 12.42
C HIS A 50 7.79 -7.46 13.75
N PHE A 51 7.18 -6.45 14.36
CA PHE A 51 6.67 -6.56 15.73
C PHE A 51 5.15 -6.54 15.83
N ARG A 52 4.46 -6.00 14.82
CA ARG A 52 3.01 -5.83 14.90
C ARG A 52 2.33 -6.02 13.56
N GLN A 53 1.17 -6.65 13.63
CA GLN A 53 0.20 -6.70 12.55
C GLN A 53 -1.10 -6.08 13.06
N THR A 54 -1.65 -5.15 12.30
CA THR A 54 -2.91 -4.49 12.60
C THR A 54 -3.88 -4.74 11.46
N THR A 55 -5.12 -5.06 11.77
CA THR A 55 -6.21 -5.12 10.79
C THR A 55 -7.20 -4.01 11.11
N ILE A 56 -7.64 -3.28 10.09
CA ILE A 56 -8.57 -2.16 10.22
C ILE A 56 -9.58 -2.17 9.08
N GLY A 57 -10.81 -1.76 9.36
CA GLY A 57 -11.85 -1.62 8.34
C GLY A 57 -11.72 -0.32 7.55
N ASP A 58 -12.45 -0.24 6.45
CA ASP A 58 -12.45 0.83 5.46
C ASP A 58 -13.10 2.11 6.01
N ASN A 59 -12.31 2.90 6.73
CA ASN A 59 -12.74 4.19 7.29
C ASN A 59 -11.54 5.17 7.30
N SER A 60 -11.64 6.24 6.54
CA SER A 60 -10.56 7.21 6.32
C SER A 60 -10.01 7.81 7.60
N GLU A 61 -10.87 8.19 8.56
CA GLU A 61 -10.44 8.80 9.82
C GLU A 61 -9.65 7.83 10.69
N ARG A 62 -10.15 6.59 10.83
CA ARG A 62 -9.47 5.55 11.60
C ARG A 62 -8.15 5.16 10.97
N LEU A 63 -8.13 4.97 9.63
CA LEU A 63 -6.92 4.67 8.87
C LEU A 63 -5.85 5.75 9.07
N SER A 64 -6.21 7.02 8.83
CA SER A 64 -5.29 8.15 9.00
C SER A 64 -4.71 8.24 10.41
N ARG A 65 -5.54 8.02 11.44
CA ARG A 65 -5.11 8.00 12.85
C ARG A 65 -4.11 6.87 13.11
N VAL A 66 -4.45 5.65 12.73
CA VAL A 66 -3.60 4.47 12.94
C VAL A 66 -2.26 4.62 12.20
N ILE A 67 -2.25 5.10 10.95
CA ILE A 67 -1.02 5.36 10.20
C ILE A 67 -0.14 6.39 10.92
N LYS A 68 -0.74 7.46 11.44
CA LYS A 68 -0.03 8.48 12.21
C LYS A 68 0.55 7.94 13.52
N GLU A 69 -0.14 7.04 14.20
CA GLU A 69 0.35 6.35 15.40
C GLU A 69 1.51 5.41 15.08
N ILE A 70 1.39 4.60 14.02
CA ILE A 70 2.46 3.71 13.54
C ILE A 70 3.72 4.51 13.21
N SER A 71 3.58 5.65 12.56
CA SER A 71 4.71 6.49 12.17
C SER A 71 5.55 7.02 13.34
N LYS A 72 5.07 6.96 14.57
CA LYS A 72 5.82 7.39 15.77
C LYS A 72 6.71 6.29 16.33
N ARG A 73 6.39 5.02 16.03
CA ARG A 73 7.03 3.85 16.66
C ARG A 73 7.71 2.89 15.67
N SER A 74 7.48 3.05 14.37
CA SER A 74 8.04 2.18 13.31
C SER A 74 8.80 2.97 12.27
N ASN A 75 9.73 2.32 11.57
CA ASN A 75 10.48 2.91 10.45
C ASN A 75 9.88 2.53 9.10
N LEU A 76 9.18 1.42 9.03
CA LEU A 76 8.55 0.91 7.82
C LEU A 76 7.12 0.48 8.13
N LEU A 77 6.19 0.97 7.34
CA LEU A 77 4.81 0.50 7.30
C LEU A 77 4.57 -0.17 5.94
N ILE A 78 4.09 -1.40 5.97
CA ILE A 78 3.61 -2.10 4.79
C ILE A 78 2.09 -2.22 4.90
N THR A 79 1.36 -1.66 3.93
CA THR A 79 -0.09 -1.79 3.88
C THR A 79 -0.52 -2.74 2.78
N THR A 80 -1.63 -3.46 3.00
CA THR A 80 -2.28 -4.28 1.98
C THR A 80 -3.80 -4.08 2.04
N GLY A 81 -4.41 -3.82 0.89
CA GLY A 81 -5.83 -3.54 0.74
C GLY A 81 -6.17 -2.07 0.52
N GLY A 82 -7.40 -1.79 0.09
CA GLY A 82 -7.96 -0.45 -0.09
C GLY A 82 -7.32 0.40 -1.20
N LEU A 83 -6.74 -0.23 -2.25
CA LEU A 83 -6.18 0.44 -3.43
C LEU A 83 -7.07 0.33 -4.68
N GLY A 84 -8.20 -0.33 -4.59
CA GLY A 84 -9.14 -0.49 -5.70
C GLY A 84 -9.84 0.82 -6.10
N PRO A 85 -10.76 0.74 -7.06
CA PRO A 85 -11.46 1.91 -7.59
C PRO A 85 -12.76 2.23 -6.85
N THR A 86 -13.17 1.44 -5.87
CA THR A 86 -14.45 1.64 -5.19
C THR A 86 -14.40 2.79 -4.17
N PRO A 87 -15.54 3.34 -3.74
CA PRO A 87 -15.57 4.39 -2.72
C PRO A 87 -14.92 3.98 -1.40
N ASP A 88 -14.92 2.67 -1.08
CA ASP A 88 -14.36 2.13 0.15
C ASP A 88 -12.84 1.92 0.09
N ASP A 89 -12.24 2.02 -1.09
CA ASP A 89 -10.78 1.95 -1.28
C ASP A 89 -10.12 3.29 -0.88
N LEU A 90 -9.79 3.46 0.38
CA LEU A 90 -9.41 4.75 0.98
C LEU A 90 -7.94 4.83 1.41
N THR A 91 -7.13 3.82 1.09
CA THR A 91 -5.77 3.69 1.64
C THR A 91 -4.86 4.87 1.25
N THR A 92 -4.77 5.21 -0.03
CA THR A 92 -3.90 6.31 -0.50
C THR A 92 -4.34 7.66 0.05
N GLU A 93 -5.65 7.92 0.09
CA GLU A 93 -6.23 9.15 0.64
C GLU A 93 -5.98 9.27 2.15
N ALA A 94 -6.17 8.17 2.89
CA ALA A 94 -5.93 8.15 4.33
C ALA A 94 -4.45 8.35 4.68
N ILE A 95 -3.53 7.80 3.87
CA ILE A 95 -2.09 8.02 4.00
C ILE A 95 -1.77 9.50 3.77
N ALA A 96 -2.24 10.10 2.69
CA ALA A 96 -2.02 11.51 2.39
C ALA A 96 -2.56 12.41 3.50
N LYS A 97 -3.77 12.13 3.99
CA LYS A 97 -4.42 12.83 5.10
C LYS A 97 -3.61 12.73 6.39
N ALA A 98 -3.03 11.56 6.71
CA ALA A 98 -2.23 11.37 7.92
C ALA A 98 -1.03 12.32 8.00
N PHE A 99 -0.50 12.75 6.85
CA PHE A 99 0.67 13.62 6.76
C PHE A 99 0.37 15.01 6.17
N ASN A 100 -0.90 15.37 6.04
CA ASN A 100 -1.35 16.66 5.45
C ASN A 100 -0.75 16.92 4.06
N GLN A 101 -0.72 15.89 3.23
CA GLN A 101 -0.19 15.96 1.87
C GLN A 101 -1.31 15.95 0.83
N GLU A 102 -1.09 16.67 -0.25
CA GLU A 102 -1.97 16.63 -1.41
C GLU A 102 -1.67 15.44 -2.30
N LEU A 103 -2.68 14.99 -3.00
CA LEU A 103 -2.57 13.94 -4.01
C LEU A 103 -2.58 14.54 -5.41
N PHE A 104 -1.68 14.07 -6.26
CA PHE A 104 -1.53 14.53 -7.63
C PHE A 104 -1.80 13.39 -8.61
N ALA A 105 -2.57 13.69 -9.64
CA ALA A 105 -2.83 12.73 -10.71
C ALA A 105 -1.53 12.46 -11.50
N ARG A 106 -1.25 11.18 -11.74
CA ARG A 106 -0.13 10.71 -12.57
C ARG A 106 -0.66 10.25 -13.92
N GLU A 107 -0.62 11.11 -14.92
CA GLU A 107 -1.15 10.81 -16.26
C GLU A 107 -0.55 9.54 -16.89
N PRO A 108 0.75 9.24 -16.77
CA PRO A 108 1.30 7.98 -17.28
C PRO A 108 0.64 6.74 -16.68
N ILE A 109 0.26 6.78 -15.39
CA ILE A 109 -0.44 5.69 -14.71
C ILE A 109 -1.85 5.52 -15.29
N TRP A 110 -2.53 6.63 -15.55
CA TRP A 110 -3.86 6.59 -16.16
C TRP A 110 -3.82 5.96 -17.55
N GLU A 111 -2.84 6.32 -18.37
CA GLU A 111 -2.66 5.71 -19.68
C GLU A 111 -2.39 4.20 -19.59
N GLU A 112 -1.57 3.78 -18.63
CA GLU A 112 -1.32 2.35 -18.38
C GLU A 112 -2.60 1.60 -17.98
N ILE A 113 -3.39 2.14 -17.07
CA ILE A 113 -4.67 1.57 -16.64
C ILE A 113 -5.62 1.46 -17.85
N LYS A 114 -5.76 2.51 -18.63
CA LYS A 114 -6.58 2.49 -19.86
C LYS A 114 -6.13 1.39 -20.84
N ASN A 115 -4.83 1.25 -21.04
CA ASN A 115 -4.28 0.23 -21.93
C ASN A 115 -4.56 -1.20 -21.45
N LYS A 116 -4.41 -1.46 -20.13
CA LYS A 116 -4.78 -2.75 -19.52
C LYS A 116 -6.25 -3.11 -19.69
N LEU A 117 -7.11 -2.11 -19.70
CA LEU A 117 -8.57 -2.29 -19.80
C LEU A 117 -9.06 -2.40 -21.25
N ARG A 118 -8.43 -1.74 -22.23
CA ARG A 118 -8.79 -1.82 -23.65
C ARG A 118 -8.84 -3.25 -24.18
N ASN A 119 -8.03 -4.13 -23.59
CA ASN A 119 -7.97 -5.55 -23.97
C ASN A 119 -9.07 -6.40 -23.31
N LYS A 120 -9.87 -5.84 -22.42
CA LYS A 120 -11.01 -6.54 -21.80
C LYS A 120 -12.29 -6.11 -22.49
N LYS A 121 -13.10 -7.08 -22.97
CA LYS A 121 -14.36 -6.89 -23.74
C LYS A 121 -15.44 -6.01 -23.08
N SER A 122 -15.22 -5.51 -21.87
CA SER A 122 -16.16 -4.68 -21.11
C SER A 122 -15.54 -3.31 -20.75
N TYR A 123 -14.80 -2.69 -21.66
CA TYR A 123 -14.29 -1.35 -21.45
C TYR A 123 -15.45 -0.33 -21.51
N ILE A 124 -16.00 -0.02 -20.36
CA ILE A 124 -16.68 1.24 -20.11
C ILE A 124 -15.67 2.12 -19.39
N GLU A 125 -15.40 3.32 -19.91
CA GLU A 125 -14.47 4.26 -19.31
C GLU A 125 -14.98 4.61 -17.88
N ASN A 126 -14.52 3.82 -16.92
CA ASN A 126 -14.99 3.95 -15.55
C ASN A 126 -14.12 4.99 -14.85
N LEU A 127 -14.64 6.22 -14.74
CA LEU A 127 -13.97 7.35 -14.08
C LEU A 127 -13.55 7.02 -12.64
N SER A 128 -14.17 6.03 -11.98
CA SER A 128 -13.77 5.59 -10.64
C SER A 128 -12.35 5.03 -10.63
N LEU A 129 -11.89 4.43 -11.73
CA LEU A 129 -10.51 3.94 -11.87
C LEU A 129 -9.46 5.06 -11.85
N LYS A 130 -9.83 6.28 -12.21
CA LYS A 130 -8.93 7.44 -12.17
C LYS A 130 -8.41 7.71 -10.76
N LYS A 131 -9.15 7.33 -9.74
CA LYS A 131 -8.73 7.39 -8.34
C LYS A 131 -7.38 6.67 -8.10
N GLN A 132 -7.12 5.57 -8.81
CA GLN A 132 -5.89 4.78 -8.71
C GLN A 132 -4.64 5.49 -9.27
N CYS A 133 -4.81 6.66 -9.90
CA CYS A 133 -3.70 7.46 -10.45
C CYS A 133 -3.20 8.56 -9.51
N PHE A 134 -3.84 8.74 -8.34
CA PHE A 134 -3.52 9.82 -7.43
C PHE A 134 -2.51 9.38 -6.37
N PHE A 135 -1.39 10.11 -6.26
CA PHE A 135 -0.31 9.82 -5.33
C PHE A 135 0.26 11.10 -4.72
N PRO A 136 0.90 11.04 -3.54
CA PRO A 136 1.72 12.13 -3.04
C PRO A 136 2.81 12.52 -4.05
N LYS A 137 3.25 13.77 -4.04
CA LYS A 137 4.16 14.34 -5.04
C LYS A 137 5.41 13.50 -5.26
N ASP A 138 6.07 13.08 -4.19
CA ASP A 138 7.38 12.39 -4.23
C ASP A 138 7.27 10.86 -4.09
N ALA A 139 6.05 10.32 -4.19
CA ALA A 139 5.86 8.89 -4.15
C ALA A 139 6.44 8.20 -5.40
N GLN A 140 7.20 7.14 -5.18
CA GLN A 140 7.62 6.21 -6.23
C GLN A 140 6.52 5.17 -6.44
N ILE A 141 6.25 4.83 -7.68
CA ILE A 141 5.17 3.93 -8.03
C ILE A 141 5.69 2.49 -8.08
N ILE A 142 4.94 1.58 -7.47
CA ILE A 142 5.11 0.13 -7.63
C ILE A 142 4.07 -0.32 -8.66
N ASN A 143 4.52 -0.72 -9.83
CA ASN A 143 3.63 -1.20 -10.89
C ASN A 143 2.94 -2.48 -10.49
N ASN A 144 1.69 -2.65 -10.93
CA ASN A 144 0.92 -3.87 -10.71
C ASN A 144 0.86 -4.68 -12.03
N PRO A 145 1.64 -5.75 -12.18
CA PRO A 145 1.66 -6.50 -13.45
C PRO A 145 0.38 -7.31 -13.70
N LYS A 146 -0.41 -7.59 -12.67
CA LYS A 146 -1.60 -8.44 -12.75
C LYS A 146 -2.92 -7.68 -12.68
N GLY A 147 -2.92 -6.50 -12.06
CA GLY A 147 -4.12 -5.69 -11.83
C GLY A 147 -3.98 -4.25 -12.33
N THR A 148 -4.94 -3.41 -11.94
CA THR A 148 -4.96 -1.99 -12.30
C THR A 148 -4.48 -1.06 -11.18
N ALA A 149 -4.53 -1.52 -9.93
CA ALA A 149 -4.19 -0.72 -8.77
C ALA A 149 -2.68 -0.74 -8.51
N PRO A 150 -1.91 0.30 -8.85
CA PRO A 150 -0.51 0.37 -8.49
C PRO A 150 -0.35 0.64 -6.99
N GLY A 151 0.79 0.24 -6.45
CA GLY A 151 1.21 0.62 -5.12
C GLY A 151 2.15 1.81 -5.14
N MET A 152 2.69 2.15 -3.97
CA MET A 152 3.71 3.18 -3.85
C MET A 152 4.74 2.86 -2.78
N ILE A 153 5.94 3.44 -2.95
CA ILE A 153 6.94 3.63 -1.92
C ILE A 153 6.97 5.13 -1.64
N TRP A 154 6.71 5.51 -0.40
CA TRP A 154 6.69 6.90 -0.03
C TRP A 154 7.29 7.15 1.36
N GLN A 155 8.09 8.21 1.47
CA GLN A 155 8.72 8.63 2.71
C GLN A 155 8.14 9.99 3.15
N PRO A 156 7.02 10.01 3.89
CA PRO A 156 6.35 11.26 4.30
C PRO A 156 7.16 12.09 5.30
N LYS A 157 8.10 11.47 5.99
CA LYS A 157 9.01 12.11 6.95
C LYS A 157 10.29 11.30 7.09
N GLU A 158 11.30 11.92 7.68
CA GLU A 158 12.56 11.27 7.99
C GLU A 158 12.37 9.98 8.79
N ASN A 159 13.11 8.93 8.42
CA ASN A 159 13.12 7.62 9.06
C ASN A 159 11.76 6.89 9.13
N PHE A 160 10.84 7.22 8.21
CA PHE A 160 9.59 6.48 8.10
C PHE A 160 9.17 6.31 6.63
N THR A 161 9.13 5.07 6.18
CA THR A 161 8.72 4.71 4.81
C THR A 161 7.40 3.94 4.83
N ILE A 162 6.59 4.15 3.82
CA ILE A 162 5.33 3.43 3.60
C ILE A 162 5.42 2.71 2.26
N LEU A 163 5.10 1.41 2.26
CA LEU A 163 4.87 0.61 1.08
C LEU A 163 3.38 0.24 1.03
N THR A 164 2.78 0.36 -0.14
CA THR A 164 1.37 -0.01 -0.32
C THR A 164 1.20 -1.10 -1.37
N PHE A 165 0.38 -2.09 -1.05
CA PHE A 165 0.04 -3.21 -1.93
C PHE A 165 -1.49 -3.43 -1.96
N PRO A 166 -2.04 -3.96 -3.08
CA PRO A 166 -3.45 -4.30 -3.17
C PRO A 166 -3.85 -5.44 -2.24
N GLY A 167 -5.15 -5.60 -2.03
CA GLY A 167 -5.71 -6.68 -1.23
C GLY A 167 -5.67 -8.06 -1.90
N VAL A 168 -5.65 -8.11 -3.23
CA VAL A 168 -5.62 -9.34 -4.02
C VAL A 168 -4.25 -10.02 -3.86
N PRO A 169 -4.18 -11.26 -3.30
CA PRO A 169 -2.91 -11.90 -2.96
C PRO A 169 -1.95 -12.08 -4.13
N ASP A 170 -2.46 -12.48 -5.28
CA ASP A 170 -1.63 -12.71 -6.47
C ASP A 170 -1.06 -11.43 -7.07
N GLU A 171 -1.79 -10.32 -6.95
CA GLU A 171 -1.30 -9.00 -7.34
C GLU A 171 -0.20 -8.54 -6.39
N MET A 172 -0.47 -8.59 -5.08
CA MET A 172 0.49 -8.20 -4.05
C MET A 172 1.82 -8.96 -4.17
N LYS A 173 1.77 -10.29 -4.34
CA LYS A 173 2.98 -11.11 -4.49
C LYS A 173 3.77 -10.74 -5.73
N ALA A 174 3.10 -10.59 -6.88
CA ALA A 174 3.75 -10.19 -8.13
C ALA A 174 4.41 -8.80 -8.00
N MET A 175 3.75 -7.85 -7.36
CA MET A 175 4.32 -6.52 -7.10
C MET A 175 5.51 -6.56 -6.15
N TRP A 176 5.48 -7.42 -5.14
CA TRP A 176 6.59 -7.61 -4.21
C TRP A 176 7.85 -8.15 -4.91
N GLU A 177 7.67 -9.13 -5.79
CA GLU A 177 8.79 -9.75 -6.53
C GLU A 177 9.47 -8.78 -7.50
N GLU A 178 8.73 -7.81 -8.05
CA GLU A 178 9.23 -6.78 -8.96
C GLU A 178 9.79 -5.54 -8.24
N SER A 179 9.58 -5.40 -6.95
CA SER A 179 10.01 -4.26 -6.11
C SER A 179 11.39 -4.49 -5.49
#